data_7d86ccfa644f8049b073dbad6ec01ec4
#
_entry.id   7d86ccfa644f8049b073dbad6ec01ec4
#
_cell.length_a   1.000
_cell.length_b   1.000
_cell.length_c   1.000
_cell.angle_alpha   90.00
_cell.angle_beta   90.00
_cell.angle_gamma   90.00
#
_symmetry.space_group_name_H-M   'P 1'
#
loop_
_entity.id
_entity.type
_entity.pdbx_description
1 polymer ?
#
loop_
_entity_poly.entity_id
_entity_poly.type
_entity_poly.pdbx_seq_one_letter_code
_entity_poly.pdbx_strand_id
1 'polypeptide(L)'
;DSSTSRGLGDVYKRQVILCALQVQYSLALNLQKDWLIDGSSYQAKVTTTDKELCLSNGLLSRTFILSPNVATIAFDNLMNGNAELRAIRPEAVLTINGMEYPVGGLYKQPVQNFLNNDFIEDMISCDTAFTYVSHTVGETIERFPYRPKQEWLSNKNPWPAPGKRIVFTYKAAPRAPEMIRNVTVKVIYELYDGAPILSKQIEVENQGKSSIVLNSFKSEILALTETAPKVHYGEPHEIRMLAQEPGTYTRNYRKSPAQTDAPREYIDRFTQLFVVTDYAMGGDMEAMKDNPAVRWVFDHPEYEATGIRYYGQYKPARLEVCPPIGPDYEITPGMTFRSCTAFEMLRDATDNERRGLAECRFWRMMAPWTQENPIFMHVRRSDEASVKAAIDQCAAVGFEMVIMTFGSGFNIENNSPEYMEMMKRLNAYAHSKGIALGGYSLLASRGAKTEDAAISRKTGKPATTREEGSRFGKSPCLASSWGDTYFGKLRSFLSLIHISEPTRRRGIS
;
A
#
# COMPACT_ATOMS: atom_id res chain seq x y z
N ASP A 1 23.04 -6.16 -74.36
CA ASP A 1 22.13 -6.38 -73.22
C ASP A 1 22.86 -6.73 -71.91
N SER A 2 23.65 -5.79 -71.37
CA SER A 2 24.38 -6.03 -70.15
C SER A 2 24.17 -4.92 -69.09
N SER A 3 23.05 -4.20 -69.13
CA SER A 3 22.78 -3.08 -68.23
C SER A 3 21.82 -3.34 -67.05
N THR A 4 21.17 -4.49 -67.01
CA THR A 4 20.15 -4.81 -65.97
C THR A 4 20.71 -5.57 -64.76
N SER A 5 21.91 -6.12 -64.82
CA SER A 5 22.47 -6.89 -63.68
C SER A 5 23.22 -6.05 -62.66
N ARG A 6 23.64 -4.83 -63.01
CA ARG A 6 24.35 -3.94 -62.06
C ARG A 6 23.44 -3.20 -61.08
N GLY A 7 22.18 -2.98 -61.48
CA GLY A 7 21.21 -2.27 -60.60
C GLY A 7 20.68 -3.12 -59.45
N LEU A 8 20.54 -4.43 -59.65
CA LEU A 8 20.06 -5.33 -58.61
C LEU A 8 21.06 -5.55 -57.46
N GLY A 9 22.36 -5.63 -57.81
CA GLY A 9 23.43 -5.79 -56.84
C GLY A 9 23.56 -4.59 -55.88
N ASP A 10 23.32 -3.39 -56.38
CA ASP A 10 23.38 -2.16 -55.55
C ASP A 10 22.15 -1.97 -54.66
N VAL A 11 20.98 -2.42 -55.13
CA VAL A 11 19.75 -2.42 -54.31
C VAL A 11 19.88 -3.42 -53.15
N TYR A 12 20.39 -4.61 -53.40
CA TYR A 12 20.64 -5.63 -52.37
C TYR A 12 21.73 -5.18 -51.37
N LYS A 13 22.81 -4.57 -51.83
CA LYS A 13 23.82 -3.99 -50.95
C LYS A 13 23.28 -2.87 -50.08
N ARG A 14 22.44 -1.98 -50.62
CA ARG A 14 21.78 -0.93 -49.86
C ARG A 14 20.76 -1.48 -48.88
N GLN A 15 20.00 -2.52 -49.25
CA GLN A 15 19.08 -3.18 -48.31
C GLN A 15 19.79 -3.90 -47.17
N VAL A 16 20.88 -4.62 -47.48
CA VAL A 16 21.71 -5.30 -46.45
C VAL A 16 22.36 -4.27 -45.50
N ILE A 17 22.83 -3.13 -46.01
CA ILE A 17 23.38 -2.04 -45.22
C ILE A 17 22.27 -1.38 -44.38
N LEU A 18 21.09 -1.15 -44.94
CA LEU A 18 19.95 -0.62 -44.16
C LEU A 18 19.47 -1.60 -43.09
N CYS A 19 19.39 -2.89 -43.40
CA CYS A 19 19.04 -3.92 -42.41
C CYS A 19 20.15 -4.06 -41.35
N ALA A 20 21.42 -3.99 -41.73
CA ALA A 20 22.53 -4.01 -40.76
C ALA A 20 22.56 -2.76 -39.90
N LEU A 21 22.25 -1.57 -40.43
CA LEU A 21 22.09 -0.34 -39.69
C LEU A 21 20.83 -0.37 -38.78
N GLN A 22 19.72 -0.92 -39.25
CA GLN A 22 18.53 -1.13 -38.38
C GLN A 22 18.80 -2.17 -37.29
N VAL A 23 19.55 -3.23 -37.56
CA VAL A 23 19.96 -4.20 -36.54
C VAL A 23 20.98 -3.58 -35.58
N GLN A 24 21.91 -2.74 -36.05
CA GLN A 24 22.76 -1.96 -35.14
C GLN A 24 22.00 -0.88 -34.38
N TYR A 25 21.01 -0.23 -34.96
CA TYR A 25 20.15 0.71 -34.27
C TYR A 25 19.22 -0.01 -33.27
N SER A 26 18.74 -1.19 -33.55
CA SER A 26 17.96 -2.00 -32.59
C SER A 26 18.86 -2.67 -31.54
N LEU A 27 20.15 -2.90 -31.81
CA LEU A 27 21.11 -3.35 -30.82
C LEU A 27 21.74 -2.18 -30.03
N ALA A 28 21.65 -0.96 -30.53
CA ALA A 28 21.98 0.28 -29.82
C ALA A 28 20.79 0.91 -29.10
N LEU A 29 19.58 0.34 -29.24
CA LEU A 29 18.51 0.49 -28.25
C LEU A 29 19.10 -0.09 -26.96
N ASN A 30 19.62 0.80 -26.12
CA ASN A 30 20.07 0.53 -24.78
C ASN A 30 19.40 -0.73 -24.27
N LEU A 31 20.16 -1.79 -24.09
CA LEU A 31 19.78 -2.87 -23.20
C LEU A 31 19.70 -2.23 -21.81
N GLN A 32 18.63 -1.48 -21.58
CA GLN A 32 18.30 -1.02 -20.25
C GLN A 32 18.30 -2.27 -19.39
N LYS A 33 19.16 -2.29 -18.41
CA LYS A 33 19.23 -3.42 -17.49
C LYS A 33 17.83 -3.67 -16.95
N ASP A 34 17.40 -4.92 -16.98
CA ASP A 34 16.12 -5.30 -16.39
C ASP A 34 16.10 -4.88 -14.91
N TRP A 35 15.17 -4.02 -14.54
CA TRP A 35 15.07 -3.48 -13.19
C TRP A 35 14.85 -4.56 -12.13
N LEU A 36 14.27 -5.71 -12.49
CA LEU A 36 14.12 -6.86 -11.60
C LEU A 36 15.45 -7.53 -11.28
N ILE A 37 16.43 -7.44 -12.19
CA ILE A 37 17.79 -8.00 -12.03
C ILE A 37 18.70 -6.96 -11.38
N ASP A 38 18.75 -5.76 -11.96
CA ASP A 38 19.59 -4.66 -11.48
C ASP A 38 18.86 -3.31 -11.65
N GLY A 39 18.24 -2.85 -10.56
CA GLY A 39 17.58 -1.56 -10.50
C GLY A 39 18.48 -0.36 -10.25
N SER A 40 19.79 -0.54 -10.11
CA SER A 40 20.71 0.50 -9.63
C SER A 40 20.79 1.77 -10.50
N SER A 41 20.44 1.67 -11.79
CA SER A 41 20.41 2.81 -12.71
C SER A 41 19.15 3.66 -12.62
N TYR A 42 18.11 3.15 -11.96
CA TYR A 42 16.79 3.79 -11.87
C TYR A 42 16.69 4.59 -10.57
N GLN A 43 17.14 5.84 -10.61
CA GLN A 43 17.18 6.72 -9.44
C GLN A 43 16.02 7.73 -9.49
N ALA A 44 15.32 7.88 -8.38
CA ALA A 44 14.24 8.84 -8.24
C ALA A 44 14.76 10.28 -8.31
N LYS A 45 14.11 11.09 -9.11
CA LYS A 45 14.42 12.50 -9.34
C LYS A 45 13.17 13.32 -9.34
N VAL A 46 13.31 14.57 -8.91
CA VAL A 46 12.26 15.59 -9.00
C VAL A 46 12.76 16.67 -9.93
N THR A 47 11.99 16.96 -10.97
CA THR A 47 12.23 18.11 -11.86
C THR A 47 11.08 19.08 -11.70
N THR A 48 11.38 20.36 -11.58
CA THR A 48 10.37 21.40 -11.37
C THR A 48 10.55 22.48 -12.44
N THR A 49 9.43 22.90 -13.02
CA THR A 49 9.31 24.09 -13.83
C THR A 49 8.42 25.11 -13.11
N ASP A 50 8.19 26.28 -13.69
CA ASP A 50 7.29 27.28 -13.12
C ASP A 50 5.83 26.77 -12.99
N LYS A 51 5.43 25.80 -13.83
CA LYS A 51 4.06 25.30 -13.90
C LYS A 51 3.90 23.88 -13.38
N GLU A 52 4.93 23.06 -13.43
CA GLU A 52 4.83 21.62 -13.21
C GLU A 52 5.96 21.08 -12.34
N LEU A 53 5.66 19.99 -11.67
CA LEU A 53 6.62 19.19 -10.95
C LEU A 53 6.47 17.73 -11.42
N CYS A 54 7.58 17.13 -11.84
CA CYS A 54 7.62 15.71 -12.23
C CYS A 54 8.50 14.91 -11.28
N LEU A 55 7.94 13.83 -10.76
CA LEU A 55 8.60 12.82 -9.95
C LEU A 55 8.80 11.57 -10.80
N SER A 56 10.04 11.19 -11.10
CA SER A 56 10.35 10.04 -11.97
C SER A 56 11.62 9.33 -11.55
N ASN A 57 11.66 8.02 -11.74
CA ASN A 57 12.87 7.21 -11.58
C ASN A 57 13.29 6.49 -12.87
N GLY A 58 12.65 6.82 -14.01
CA GLY A 58 12.90 6.17 -15.30
C GLY A 58 12.11 4.89 -15.54
N LEU A 59 11.42 4.35 -14.54
CA LEU A 59 10.48 3.22 -14.68
C LEU A 59 9.04 3.70 -14.67
N LEU A 60 8.75 4.70 -13.85
CA LEU A 60 7.49 5.42 -13.83
C LEU A 60 7.72 6.91 -13.69
N SER A 61 6.72 7.71 -14.06
CA SER A 61 6.66 9.13 -13.75
C SER A 61 5.26 9.54 -13.30
N ARG A 62 5.21 10.51 -12.38
CA ARG A 62 3.98 11.19 -11.98
C ARG A 62 4.21 12.69 -12.07
N THR A 63 3.42 13.36 -12.89
CA THR A 63 3.53 14.81 -13.15
C THR A 63 2.37 15.54 -12.53
N PHE A 64 2.69 16.63 -11.86
CA PHE A 64 1.74 17.52 -11.17
C PHE A 64 1.79 18.90 -11.80
N ILE A 65 0.63 19.45 -12.11
CA ILE A 65 0.51 20.89 -12.35
C ILE A 65 0.44 21.61 -10.99
N LEU A 66 1.02 22.80 -10.88
CA LEU A 66 1.07 23.58 -9.63
C LEU A 66 0.00 24.67 -9.54
N SER A 67 -0.53 25.10 -10.66
CA SER A 67 -1.54 26.19 -10.73
C SER A 67 -2.65 25.83 -11.71
N PRO A 68 -3.91 26.20 -11.42
CA PRO A 68 -4.42 26.99 -10.30
C PRO A 68 -4.49 26.26 -8.97
N ASN A 69 -4.35 24.95 -8.95
CA ASN A 69 -4.18 24.11 -7.77
C ASN A 69 -3.34 22.87 -8.14
N VAL A 70 -2.71 22.21 -7.16
CA VAL A 70 -1.96 21.01 -7.48
C VAL A 70 -2.90 19.88 -7.88
N ALA A 71 -2.59 19.28 -9.01
CA ALA A 71 -3.29 18.10 -9.51
C ALA A 71 -2.33 17.20 -10.28
N THR A 72 -2.47 15.89 -10.11
CA THR A 72 -1.80 14.90 -10.97
C THR A 72 -2.38 14.99 -12.38
N ILE A 73 -1.53 15.34 -13.35
CA ILE A 73 -1.92 15.50 -14.76
C ILE A 73 -1.38 14.38 -15.65
N ALA A 74 -0.37 13.64 -15.18
CA ALA A 74 0.13 12.44 -15.84
C ALA A 74 0.61 11.42 -14.81
N PHE A 75 0.42 10.16 -15.11
CA PHE A 75 0.97 9.02 -14.41
C PHE A 75 1.32 7.97 -15.45
N ASP A 76 2.62 7.81 -15.74
CA ASP A 76 3.09 7.10 -16.90
C ASP A 76 3.94 5.90 -16.52
N ASN A 77 3.67 4.79 -17.17
CA ASN A 77 4.47 3.59 -17.14
C ASN A 77 5.55 3.69 -18.21
N LEU A 78 6.75 4.11 -17.81
CA LEU A 78 7.86 4.33 -18.74
C LEU A 78 8.47 3.03 -19.25
N MET A 79 8.14 1.88 -18.65
CA MET A 79 8.64 0.57 -19.05
C MET A 79 7.93 0.06 -20.32
N ASN A 80 6.70 0.45 -20.54
CA ASN A 80 5.91 0.03 -21.70
C ASN A 80 5.28 1.20 -22.49
N GLY A 81 5.47 2.44 -22.02
CA GLY A 81 4.99 3.65 -22.68
C GLY A 81 3.50 3.95 -22.48
N ASN A 82 2.84 3.32 -21.50
CA ASN A 82 1.43 3.56 -21.24
C ASN A 82 1.23 4.79 -20.35
N ALA A 83 0.27 5.65 -20.76
CA ALA A 83 -0.29 6.68 -19.92
C ALA A 83 -1.44 6.06 -19.09
N GLU A 84 -1.33 6.09 -17.77
CA GLU A 84 -2.30 5.44 -16.89
C GLU A 84 -3.51 6.32 -16.56
N LEU A 85 -3.40 7.65 -16.71
CA LEU A 85 -4.49 8.56 -16.39
C LEU A 85 -5.39 8.86 -17.57
N ARG A 86 -6.69 8.76 -17.33
CA ARG A 86 -7.78 9.14 -18.23
C ARG A 86 -8.39 10.50 -17.85
N ALA A 87 -8.37 10.82 -16.56
CA ALA A 87 -9.01 12.04 -16.06
C ALA A 87 -8.32 12.53 -14.79
N ILE A 88 -8.33 13.85 -14.60
CA ILE A 88 -7.82 14.51 -13.40
C ILE A 88 -8.85 14.37 -12.27
N ARG A 89 -8.35 14.10 -11.07
CA ARG A 89 -9.14 14.01 -9.83
C ARG A 89 -8.44 14.81 -8.73
N PRO A 90 -9.14 15.12 -7.61
CA PRO A 90 -8.49 15.67 -6.42
C PRO A 90 -7.37 14.74 -5.93
N GLU A 91 -6.32 15.33 -5.37
CA GLU A 91 -5.24 14.58 -4.75
C GLU A 91 -5.71 13.77 -3.53
N ALA A 92 -6.69 14.29 -2.82
CA ALA A 92 -7.39 13.58 -1.76
C ALA A 92 -8.79 14.16 -1.58
N VAL A 93 -9.64 13.48 -0.82
CA VAL A 93 -10.94 14.00 -0.38
C VAL A 93 -11.08 13.73 1.10
N LEU A 94 -11.50 14.73 1.86
CA LEU A 94 -11.73 14.66 3.30
C LEU A 94 -13.19 14.95 3.60
N THR A 95 -13.81 14.17 4.48
CA THR A 95 -15.09 14.55 5.10
C THR A 95 -14.80 15.03 6.51
N ILE A 96 -14.95 16.31 6.76
CA ILE A 96 -14.71 16.94 8.07
C ILE A 96 -16.00 17.52 8.59
N ASN A 97 -16.40 17.15 9.82
CA ASN A 97 -17.66 17.58 10.45
C ASN A 97 -18.89 17.36 9.53
N GLY A 98 -18.90 16.23 8.81
CA GLY A 98 -19.98 15.83 7.91
C GLY A 98 -19.97 16.50 6.53
N MET A 99 -19.00 17.39 6.23
CA MET A 99 -18.88 18.06 4.93
C MET A 99 -17.67 17.57 4.17
N GLU A 100 -17.83 17.37 2.86
CA GLU A 100 -16.76 16.93 1.97
C GLU A 100 -15.93 18.09 1.43
N TYR A 101 -14.60 17.93 1.49
CA TYR A 101 -13.62 18.90 1.01
C TYR A 101 -12.59 18.18 0.13
N PRO A 102 -12.52 18.53 -1.16
CA PRO A 102 -11.42 18.10 -2.00
C PRO A 102 -10.08 18.73 -1.55
N VAL A 103 -8.98 18.04 -1.82
CA VAL A 103 -7.62 18.55 -1.63
C VAL A 103 -6.95 18.63 -2.99
N GLY A 104 -6.58 19.82 -3.42
CA GLY A 104 -6.05 19.99 -4.77
C GLY A 104 -7.07 19.62 -5.84
N GLY A 105 -6.55 19.20 -6.99
CA GLY A 105 -7.36 18.77 -8.13
C GLY A 105 -7.82 19.92 -9.03
N LEU A 106 -8.15 19.54 -10.26
CA LEU A 106 -8.77 20.43 -11.24
C LEU A 106 -10.11 19.86 -11.69
N TYR A 107 -11.01 20.75 -12.10
CA TYR A 107 -12.39 20.48 -12.45
C TYR A 107 -12.74 21.03 -13.82
N LYS A 108 -13.89 20.63 -14.35
CA LYS A 108 -14.40 20.98 -15.66
C LYS A 108 -13.64 20.33 -16.83
N GLN A 109 -12.99 19.18 -16.58
CA GLN A 109 -12.53 18.36 -17.70
C GLN A 109 -13.73 18.01 -18.61
N PRO A 110 -13.59 18.12 -19.94
CA PRO A 110 -14.59 17.59 -20.87
C PRO A 110 -14.87 16.11 -20.60
N VAL A 111 -16.13 15.70 -20.77
CA VAL A 111 -16.56 14.30 -20.54
C VAL A 111 -16.04 13.42 -21.68
N GLN A 112 -14.78 13.03 -21.59
CA GLN A 112 -14.06 12.18 -22.52
C GLN A 112 -13.37 11.04 -21.78
N ASN A 113 -13.16 9.91 -22.46
CA ASN A 113 -12.43 8.76 -21.88
C ASN A 113 -10.91 8.86 -22.03
N PHE A 114 -10.39 10.04 -22.27
CA PHE A 114 -8.97 10.34 -22.38
C PHE A 114 -8.70 11.74 -21.85
N LEU A 115 -7.46 11.95 -21.43
CA LEU A 115 -6.95 13.25 -21.04
C LEU A 115 -6.13 13.84 -22.19
N ASN A 116 -6.42 15.09 -22.53
CA ASN A 116 -5.65 15.87 -23.49
C ASN A 116 -5.08 17.09 -22.77
N ASN A 117 -3.86 17.48 -23.10
CA ASN A 117 -3.20 18.66 -22.54
C ASN A 117 -4.02 19.95 -22.76
N ASP A 118 -4.67 20.06 -23.93
CA ASP A 118 -5.54 21.23 -24.24
C ASP A 118 -6.70 21.38 -23.24
N PHE A 119 -7.16 20.27 -22.63
CA PHE A 119 -8.23 20.34 -21.64
C PHE A 119 -7.77 20.96 -20.32
N ILE A 120 -6.48 20.77 -19.99
CA ILE A 120 -5.90 21.20 -18.71
C ILE A 120 -5.87 22.72 -18.61
N GLU A 121 -5.64 23.41 -19.73
CA GLU A 121 -5.55 24.88 -19.76
C GLU A 121 -6.87 25.56 -19.36
N ASP A 122 -8.02 24.94 -19.65
CA ASP A 122 -9.35 25.44 -19.34
C ASP A 122 -9.91 24.94 -17.98
N MET A 123 -9.19 24.06 -17.30
CA MET A 123 -9.64 23.50 -16.03
C MET A 123 -9.41 24.48 -14.87
N ILE A 124 -10.30 24.43 -13.90
CA ILE A 124 -10.32 25.34 -12.76
C ILE A 124 -10.20 24.61 -11.43
N SER A 125 -9.75 25.32 -10.39
CA SER A 125 -9.83 24.83 -9.01
C SER A 125 -11.27 24.87 -8.49
N CYS A 126 -11.62 23.96 -7.58
CA CYS A 126 -12.89 24.00 -6.86
C CYS A 126 -12.83 25.02 -5.71
N ASP A 127 -13.88 25.85 -5.58
CA ASP A 127 -13.94 26.91 -4.56
C ASP A 127 -13.92 26.39 -3.11
N THR A 128 -14.31 25.11 -2.89
CA THR A 128 -14.31 24.47 -1.57
C THR A 128 -13.06 23.63 -1.32
N ALA A 129 -12.19 23.48 -2.32
CA ALA A 129 -11.01 22.65 -2.19
C ALA A 129 -9.95 23.29 -1.29
N PHE A 130 -9.23 22.45 -0.56
CA PHE A 130 -7.96 22.87 0.02
C PHE A 130 -7.01 23.28 -1.09
N THR A 131 -6.43 24.47 -0.96
CA THR A 131 -5.62 25.11 -1.99
C THR A 131 -4.14 24.95 -1.67
N TYR A 132 -3.37 24.62 -2.68
CA TYR A 132 -1.93 24.51 -2.61
C TYR A 132 -1.25 25.80 -2.12
N VAL A 133 -0.27 25.64 -1.25
CA VAL A 133 0.52 26.76 -0.70
C VAL A 133 1.99 26.59 -1.04
N SER A 134 2.54 25.41 -0.83
CA SER A 134 3.97 25.14 -1.00
C SER A 134 4.24 23.65 -1.11
N HIS A 135 5.44 23.31 -1.54
CA HIS A 135 5.95 21.94 -1.45
C HIS A 135 7.38 21.91 -0.94
N THR A 136 7.79 20.77 -0.45
CA THR A 136 9.17 20.46 -0.11
C THR A 136 9.60 19.17 -0.79
N VAL A 137 10.87 19.07 -1.14
CA VAL A 137 11.48 17.88 -1.74
C VAL A 137 12.59 17.41 -0.81
N GLY A 138 12.67 16.12 -0.58
CA GLY A 138 13.69 15.49 0.28
C GLY A 138 13.89 14.02 -0.06
N GLU A 139 14.60 13.33 0.82
CA GLU A 139 14.77 11.88 0.75
C GLU A 139 13.60 11.17 1.43
N THR A 140 13.40 9.88 1.11
CA THR A 140 12.42 9.02 1.79
C THR A 140 12.76 8.91 3.27
N ILE A 141 11.73 8.72 4.11
CA ILE A 141 11.90 8.58 5.56
C ILE A 141 11.39 7.22 6.04
N GLU A 142 11.99 6.71 7.10
CA GLU A 142 11.49 5.48 7.69
C GLU A 142 10.12 5.70 8.35
N ARG A 143 9.17 4.84 8.02
CA ARG A 143 7.81 4.89 8.58
C ARG A 143 7.77 4.49 10.05
N PHE A 144 8.67 3.62 10.44
CA PHE A 144 8.92 3.18 11.82
C PHE A 144 10.34 2.63 11.95
N PRO A 145 10.92 2.63 13.17
CA PRO A 145 12.26 2.09 13.38
C PRO A 145 12.30 0.59 13.08
N TYR A 146 13.13 0.22 12.10
CA TYR A 146 13.41 -1.16 11.77
C TYR A 146 14.92 -1.34 11.58
N ARG A 147 15.46 -2.43 12.11
CA ARG A 147 16.84 -2.84 11.89
C ARG A 147 16.84 -4.35 11.65
N PRO A 148 17.44 -4.82 10.57
CA PRO A 148 17.55 -6.26 10.29
C PRO A 148 18.23 -6.98 11.46
N LYS A 149 17.70 -8.12 11.82
CA LYS A 149 18.31 -8.99 12.85
C LYS A 149 19.34 -9.93 12.23
N GLN A 150 19.14 -10.30 10.97
CA GLN A 150 20.00 -11.21 10.24
C GLN A 150 21.03 -10.43 9.43
N GLU A 151 22.32 -10.66 9.66
CA GLU A 151 23.42 -9.97 8.98
C GLU A 151 23.39 -10.12 7.46
N TRP A 152 22.95 -11.27 6.96
CA TRP A 152 22.83 -11.53 5.53
C TRP A 152 21.74 -10.70 4.82
N LEU A 153 20.81 -10.07 5.56
CA LEU A 153 19.80 -9.16 5.00
C LEU A 153 20.28 -7.70 4.89
N SER A 154 21.24 -7.30 5.72
CA SER A 154 21.55 -5.90 6.00
C SER A 154 21.96 -5.06 4.80
N ASN A 155 22.60 -5.67 3.79
CA ASN A 155 23.23 -4.94 2.68
C ASN A 155 22.41 -4.91 1.39
N LYS A 156 21.32 -5.68 1.31
CA LYS A 156 20.58 -5.84 0.05
C LYS A 156 19.30 -5.01 -0.02
N ASN A 157 18.73 -4.66 1.12
CA ASN A 157 17.49 -3.90 1.21
C ASN A 157 17.61 -2.84 2.31
N PRO A 158 18.09 -1.65 1.98
CA PRO A 158 18.21 -0.58 2.94
C PRO A 158 16.83 -0.16 3.46
N TRP A 159 16.77 0.22 4.73
CA TRP A 159 15.57 0.78 5.32
C TRP A 159 15.85 2.17 5.90
N PRO A 160 15.09 3.21 5.54
CA PRO A 160 14.03 3.19 4.53
C PRO A 160 14.58 2.85 3.14
N ALA A 161 13.71 2.35 2.25
CA ALA A 161 14.07 2.20 0.86
C ALA A 161 14.43 3.58 0.29
N PRO A 162 15.59 3.74 -0.39
CA PRO A 162 16.02 5.04 -0.89
C PRO A 162 15.09 5.55 -1.98
N GLY A 163 15.04 6.86 -2.15
CA GLY A 163 14.21 7.51 -3.15
C GLY A 163 13.98 8.98 -2.85
N LYS A 164 13.00 9.59 -3.51
CA LYS A 164 12.63 10.99 -3.32
C LYS A 164 11.24 11.11 -2.72
N ARG A 165 11.11 12.10 -1.84
CA ARG A 165 9.88 12.47 -1.15
C ARG A 165 9.47 13.88 -1.54
N ILE A 166 8.17 14.06 -1.85
CA ILE A 166 7.54 15.36 -2.05
C ILE A 166 6.44 15.48 -1.02
N VAL A 167 6.36 16.65 -0.39
CA VAL A 167 5.27 17.01 0.51
C VAL A 167 4.60 18.26 -0.02
N PHE A 168 3.41 18.11 -0.57
CA PHE A 168 2.56 19.24 -0.93
C PHE A 168 1.76 19.70 0.27
N THR A 169 1.78 20.99 0.57
CA THR A 169 1.02 21.60 1.68
C THR A 169 -0.14 22.39 1.14
N TYR A 170 -1.32 22.16 1.71
CA TYR A 170 -2.56 22.81 1.35
C TYR A 170 -3.20 23.46 2.55
N LYS A 171 -3.91 24.57 2.33
CA LYS A 171 -4.74 25.23 3.34
C LYS A 171 -6.19 25.30 2.89
N ALA A 172 -7.09 25.39 3.85
CA ALA A 172 -8.49 25.57 3.56
C ALA A 172 -8.74 26.81 2.71
N ALA A 173 -9.72 26.74 1.81
CA ALA A 173 -10.10 27.87 0.97
C ALA A 173 -10.46 29.10 1.82
N PRO A 174 -10.23 30.35 1.35
CA PRO A 174 -10.51 31.57 2.12
C PRO A 174 -11.96 31.69 2.61
N ARG A 175 -12.91 31.10 1.87
CA ARG A 175 -14.34 31.07 2.21
C ARG A 175 -14.76 29.87 3.07
N ALA A 176 -13.81 29.04 3.47
CA ALA A 176 -14.10 27.89 4.31
C ALA A 176 -14.69 28.28 5.66
N PRO A 177 -15.54 27.45 6.27
CA PRO A 177 -16.04 27.64 7.62
C PRO A 177 -14.90 27.90 8.63
N GLU A 178 -15.15 28.73 9.63
CA GLU A 178 -14.14 29.15 10.60
C GLU A 178 -13.43 27.97 11.27
N MET A 179 -14.15 26.89 11.55
CA MET A 179 -13.61 25.68 12.19
C MET A 179 -12.51 25.00 11.40
N ILE A 180 -12.53 25.12 10.05
CA ILE A 180 -11.54 24.44 9.20
C ILE A 180 -10.51 25.39 8.58
N ARG A 181 -10.64 26.73 8.75
CA ARG A 181 -9.69 27.71 8.19
C ARG A 181 -8.25 27.47 8.59
N ASN A 182 -8.04 26.96 9.79
CA ASN A 182 -6.71 26.68 10.32
C ASN A 182 -6.35 25.18 10.23
N VAL A 183 -7.03 24.45 9.37
CA VAL A 183 -6.63 23.08 9.02
C VAL A 183 -5.62 23.12 7.89
N THR A 184 -4.52 22.42 8.08
CA THR A 184 -3.49 22.22 7.07
C THR A 184 -3.53 20.75 6.63
N VAL A 185 -3.51 20.53 5.33
CA VAL A 185 -3.44 19.17 4.75
C VAL A 185 -2.11 19.04 4.03
N LYS A 186 -1.42 17.91 4.27
CA LYS A 186 -0.23 17.55 3.51
C LYS A 186 -0.53 16.31 2.70
N VAL A 187 -0.18 16.33 1.43
CA VAL A 187 -0.17 15.15 0.56
C VAL A 187 1.28 14.79 0.29
N ILE A 188 1.64 13.58 0.64
CA ILE A 188 3.01 13.10 0.69
C ILE A 188 3.17 12.00 -0.35
N TYR A 189 4.15 12.16 -1.22
CA TYR A 189 4.54 11.17 -2.22
C TYR A 189 5.97 10.73 -1.97
N GLU A 190 6.23 9.43 -2.09
CA GLU A 190 7.59 8.89 -2.13
C GLU A 190 7.74 7.96 -3.33
N LEU A 191 8.74 8.21 -4.15
CA LEU A 191 9.14 7.35 -5.26
C LEU A 191 10.47 6.69 -4.93
N TYR A 192 10.50 5.36 -5.06
CA TYR A 192 11.63 4.58 -4.61
C TYR A 192 12.60 4.26 -5.74
N ASP A 193 13.88 4.22 -5.41
CA ASP A 193 14.96 3.87 -6.36
C ASP A 193 14.88 2.39 -6.74
N GLY A 194 15.19 2.10 -7.99
CA GLY A 194 15.38 0.74 -8.47
C GLY A 194 14.12 -0.08 -8.69
N ALA A 195 12.92 0.50 -8.50
CA ALA A 195 11.66 -0.19 -8.73
C ALA A 195 10.54 0.79 -9.11
N PRO A 196 9.54 0.37 -9.89
CA PRO A 196 8.42 1.22 -10.29
C PRO A 196 7.37 1.33 -9.15
N ILE A 197 7.82 1.77 -7.98
CA ILE A 197 7.03 1.83 -6.75
C ILE A 197 6.92 3.27 -6.27
N LEU A 198 5.69 3.72 -6.09
CA LEU A 198 5.33 5.01 -5.51
C LEU A 198 4.51 4.76 -4.25
N SER A 199 4.63 5.61 -3.25
CA SER A 199 3.69 5.63 -2.12
C SER A 199 3.05 7.00 -1.95
N LYS A 200 1.85 6.99 -1.37
CA LYS A 200 1.07 8.19 -1.07
C LYS A 200 0.45 8.11 0.31
N GLN A 201 0.54 9.20 1.05
CA GLN A 201 -0.04 9.37 2.38
C GLN A 201 -0.56 10.78 2.55
N ILE A 202 -1.56 10.99 3.40
CA ILE A 202 -2.03 12.32 3.78
C ILE A 202 -1.87 12.55 5.27
N GLU A 203 -1.59 13.79 5.64
CA GLU A 203 -1.65 14.29 7.01
C GLU A 203 -2.66 15.43 7.10
N VAL A 204 -3.46 15.43 8.17
CA VAL A 204 -4.43 16.49 8.48
C VAL A 204 -4.08 17.08 9.82
N GLU A 205 -3.63 18.32 9.85
CA GLU A 205 -3.20 19.03 11.04
C GLU A 205 -4.22 20.09 11.43
N ASN A 206 -4.70 20.05 12.65
CA ASN A 206 -5.60 21.06 13.20
C ASN A 206 -4.82 22.13 13.97
N GLN A 207 -4.58 23.26 13.33
CA GLN A 207 -3.95 24.44 13.95
C GLN A 207 -4.99 25.43 14.49
N GLY A 208 -6.27 25.07 14.52
CA GLY A 208 -7.37 25.86 15.02
C GLY A 208 -7.46 25.87 16.55
N LYS A 209 -8.56 26.45 17.03
CA LYS A 209 -8.85 26.53 18.49
C LYS A 209 -9.87 25.51 18.96
N SER A 210 -10.57 24.87 18.03
CA SER A 210 -11.64 23.89 18.30
C SER A 210 -11.29 22.56 17.67
N SER A 211 -11.75 21.46 18.28
CA SER A 211 -11.66 20.12 17.69
C SER A 211 -12.45 20.04 16.40
N ILE A 212 -11.98 19.23 15.48
CA ILE A 212 -12.69 18.82 14.26
C ILE A 212 -12.79 17.31 14.23
N VAL A 213 -13.81 16.78 13.56
CA VAL A 213 -13.99 15.34 13.36
C VAL A 213 -13.70 15.01 11.91
N LEU A 214 -12.67 14.21 11.66
CA LEU A 214 -12.42 13.61 10.37
C LEU A 214 -13.28 12.35 10.24
N ASN A 215 -14.42 12.48 9.56
CA ASN A 215 -15.38 11.39 9.43
C ASN A 215 -14.89 10.32 8.47
N SER A 216 -14.35 10.72 7.33
CA SER A 216 -13.80 9.83 6.33
C SER A 216 -12.76 10.54 5.47
N PHE A 217 -11.98 9.77 4.74
CA PHE A 217 -11.05 10.31 3.76
C PHE A 217 -10.83 9.33 2.59
N LYS A 218 -10.42 9.88 1.45
CA LYS A 218 -9.81 9.16 0.34
C LYS A 218 -8.40 9.69 0.18
N SER A 219 -7.40 8.85 0.38
CA SER A 219 -6.00 9.26 0.28
C SER A 219 -5.43 9.13 -1.12
N GLU A 220 -6.03 8.27 -1.98
CA GLU A 220 -5.73 8.19 -3.40
C GLU A 220 -7.00 8.12 -4.22
N ILE A 221 -7.00 8.81 -5.35
CA ILE A 221 -8.11 8.81 -6.31
C ILE A 221 -7.52 8.92 -7.71
N LEU A 222 -7.58 7.81 -8.47
CA LEU A 222 -7.04 7.77 -9.83
C LEU A 222 -8.11 7.33 -10.82
N ALA A 223 -8.43 8.18 -11.79
CA ALA A 223 -9.24 7.81 -12.94
C ALA A 223 -8.32 7.22 -14.01
N LEU A 224 -8.27 5.89 -14.08
CA LEU A 224 -7.30 5.16 -14.89
C LEU A 224 -7.82 4.86 -16.29
N THR A 225 -6.87 4.68 -17.22
CA THR A 225 -7.16 4.21 -18.59
C THR A 225 -7.51 2.73 -18.58
N GLU A 226 -7.05 1.98 -17.59
CA GLU A 226 -7.44 0.60 -17.42
C GLU A 226 -8.94 0.48 -17.24
N THR A 227 -9.50 -0.47 -17.96
CA THR A 227 -10.89 -0.84 -17.75
C THR A 227 -11.00 -1.63 -16.46
N ALA A 228 -12.00 -1.28 -15.67
CA ALA A 228 -12.34 -2.12 -14.55
C ALA A 228 -12.52 -3.57 -15.00
N PRO A 229 -12.06 -4.55 -14.22
CA PRO A 229 -12.34 -5.95 -14.50
C PRO A 229 -13.83 -6.12 -14.71
N LYS A 230 -14.19 -6.97 -15.67
CA LYS A 230 -15.57 -7.20 -16.05
C LYS A 230 -16.43 -7.48 -14.85
N VAL A 231 -17.35 -6.57 -14.57
CA VAL A 231 -18.39 -6.76 -13.56
C VAL A 231 -19.62 -7.28 -14.26
N HIS A 232 -20.22 -8.30 -13.67
CA HIS A 232 -21.47 -8.84 -14.17
C HIS A 232 -22.59 -7.80 -14.17
N TYR A 233 -23.43 -7.89 -15.18
CA TYR A 233 -24.64 -7.10 -15.32
C TYR A 233 -25.50 -7.16 -14.06
N GLY A 234 -25.78 -6.00 -13.47
CA GLY A 234 -26.76 -5.84 -12.40
C GLY A 234 -26.24 -5.41 -11.05
N GLU A 235 -24.94 -5.50 -10.81
CA GLU A 235 -24.34 -4.99 -9.58
C GLU A 235 -23.77 -3.60 -9.82
N PRO A 236 -24.42 -2.56 -9.35
CA PRO A 236 -23.86 -1.24 -9.44
C PRO A 236 -22.77 -1.09 -8.36
N HIS A 237 -21.64 -0.52 -8.69
CA HIS A 237 -20.92 0.38 -7.84
C HIS A 237 -19.57 0.00 -7.28
N GLU A 238 -19.26 -1.22 -6.92
CA GLU A 238 -17.94 -1.52 -6.35
C GLU A 238 -17.36 -2.79 -6.95
N ILE A 239 -16.40 -2.62 -7.82
CA ILE A 239 -15.53 -3.73 -8.19
C ILE A 239 -14.49 -3.82 -7.10
N ARG A 240 -14.60 -4.82 -6.28
CA ARG A 240 -13.63 -5.08 -5.24
C ARG A 240 -12.44 -5.79 -5.84
N MET A 241 -11.51 -4.99 -6.28
CA MET A 241 -10.17 -5.51 -6.54
C MET A 241 -9.35 -5.36 -5.27
N LEU A 242 -8.99 -6.26 -4.83
CA LEU A 242 -8.33 -6.82 -3.77
C LEU A 242 -6.85 -6.65 -3.78
N ALA A 243 -6.28 -5.67 -3.91
CA ALA A 243 -4.87 -5.51 -3.84
C ALA A 243 -4.40 -5.23 -2.42
N GLN A 244 -4.84 -5.97 -1.46
CA GLN A 244 -4.51 -5.66 -0.08
C GLN A 244 -3.44 -6.55 0.49
N GLU A 245 -3.49 -7.81 0.16
CA GLU A 245 -2.49 -8.78 0.59
C GLU A 245 -2.28 -9.86 -0.46
N PRO A 246 -1.04 -10.28 -0.71
CA PRO A 246 -0.75 -11.41 -1.58
C PRO A 246 -1.48 -12.66 -1.10
N GLY A 247 -2.27 -13.25 -1.95
CA GLY A 247 -2.96 -14.51 -1.68
C GLY A 247 -4.36 -14.42 -1.09
N THR A 248 -4.77 -13.33 -0.45
CA THR A 248 -6.16 -13.10 -0.02
C THR A 248 -7.04 -12.68 -1.18
N TYR A 249 -6.47 -11.94 -2.08
CA TYR A 249 -7.01 -11.45 -3.30
C TYR A 249 -7.78 -12.47 -4.13
N THR A 250 -7.14 -13.53 -4.53
CA THR A 250 -7.73 -14.52 -5.43
C THR A 250 -8.81 -15.39 -4.77
N ARG A 251 -8.76 -15.58 -3.46
CA ARG A 251 -9.75 -16.38 -2.73
C ARG A 251 -11.07 -15.65 -2.54
N ASN A 252 -11.03 -14.38 -2.21
CA ASN A 252 -12.24 -13.57 -2.02
C ASN A 252 -12.95 -13.33 -3.34
N TYR A 253 -12.20 -13.12 -4.40
CA TYR A 253 -12.72 -12.96 -5.74
C TYR A 253 -13.49 -14.20 -6.23
N ARG A 254 -13.04 -15.40 -5.88
CA ARG A 254 -13.69 -16.66 -6.27
C ARG A 254 -15.03 -16.92 -5.57
N LYS A 255 -15.29 -16.26 -4.46
CA LYS A 255 -16.48 -16.51 -3.64
C LYS A 255 -17.63 -15.54 -3.88
N SER A 256 -17.42 -14.49 -4.63
CA SER A 256 -18.49 -13.56 -4.95
C SER A 256 -19.34 -14.10 -6.10
N PRO A 257 -20.65 -14.27 -5.91
CA PRO A 257 -21.55 -14.73 -6.96
C PRO A 257 -21.49 -13.90 -8.23
N ALA A 258 -21.27 -12.59 -8.08
CA ALA A 258 -21.11 -11.67 -9.22
C ALA A 258 -19.83 -11.89 -10.04
N GLN A 259 -18.95 -12.75 -9.58
CA GLN A 259 -17.60 -12.93 -10.11
C GLN A 259 -17.34 -14.35 -10.61
N THR A 260 -18.31 -15.27 -10.44
CA THR A 260 -18.13 -16.70 -10.75
C THR A 260 -17.93 -16.99 -12.23
N ASP A 261 -18.34 -16.10 -13.11
CA ASP A 261 -18.29 -16.32 -14.55
C ASP A 261 -17.12 -15.61 -15.25
N ALA A 262 -16.33 -14.81 -14.51
CA ALA A 262 -15.10 -14.24 -15.08
C ALA A 262 -13.95 -15.25 -14.93
N PRO A 263 -13.33 -15.70 -16.03
CA PRO A 263 -12.15 -16.55 -15.93
C PRO A 263 -11.08 -15.84 -15.12
N ARG A 264 -10.47 -16.55 -14.16
CA ARG A 264 -9.39 -16.02 -13.29
C ARG A 264 -8.28 -15.32 -14.08
N GLU A 265 -7.99 -15.85 -15.25
CA GLU A 265 -7.01 -15.32 -16.19
C GLU A 265 -7.36 -13.93 -16.74
N TYR A 266 -8.65 -13.60 -16.75
CA TYR A 266 -9.12 -12.34 -17.31
C TYR A 266 -8.88 -11.15 -16.37
N ILE A 267 -8.94 -11.39 -15.09
CA ILE A 267 -8.80 -10.37 -14.04
C ILE A 267 -7.33 -10.01 -13.84
N ASP A 268 -6.49 -11.03 -13.82
CA ASP A 268 -5.06 -10.88 -13.65
C ASP A 268 -4.36 -10.24 -14.85
N ARG A 269 -4.97 -10.31 -16.03
CA ARG A 269 -4.37 -9.78 -17.26
C ARG A 269 -4.49 -8.29 -17.45
N PHE A 270 -5.43 -7.64 -16.77
CA PHE A 270 -5.79 -6.25 -17.08
C PHE A 270 -5.31 -5.21 -16.08
N THR A 271 -4.86 -5.57 -14.91
CA THR A 271 -4.32 -4.60 -13.97
C THR A 271 -2.82 -4.45 -14.10
N GLN A 272 -2.41 -3.37 -14.73
CA GLN A 272 -1.00 -2.96 -14.76
C GLN A 272 -0.58 -2.28 -13.45
N LEU A 273 -1.54 -1.78 -12.69
CA LEU A 273 -1.31 -1.15 -11.40
C LEU A 273 -1.60 -2.13 -10.25
N PHE A 274 -0.58 -2.43 -9.47
CA PHE A 274 -0.68 -3.16 -8.21
C PHE A 274 -0.74 -2.16 -7.06
N VAL A 275 -1.78 -2.24 -6.24
CA VAL A 275 -1.98 -1.31 -5.11
C VAL A 275 -2.18 -2.08 -3.83
N VAL A 276 -1.43 -1.71 -2.80
CA VAL A 276 -1.58 -2.20 -1.42
C VAL A 276 -1.56 -1.05 -0.45
N THR A 277 -2.06 -1.29 0.75
CA THR A 277 -2.06 -0.31 1.83
C THR A 277 -1.64 -0.95 3.14
N ASP A 278 -1.04 -0.17 4.03
CA ASP A 278 -0.74 -0.57 5.41
C ASP A 278 -1.96 -0.38 6.35
N TYR A 279 -3.16 -0.16 5.80
CA TYR A 279 -4.39 -0.17 6.58
C TYR A 279 -4.59 -1.54 7.24
N ALA A 280 -4.64 -1.53 8.56
CA ALA A 280 -4.83 -2.75 9.32
C ALA A 280 -6.27 -3.27 9.15
N MET A 281 -6.40 -4.41 8.47
CA MET A 281 -7.66 -5.12 8.35
C MET A 281 -7.76 -6.14 9.46
N GLY A 282 -8.72 -5.92 10.35
CA GLY A 282 -9.06 -6.90 11.38
C GLY A 282 -10.09 -7.92 10.89
N GLY A 283 -10.00 -9.13 11.41
CA GLY A 283 -10.97 -10.19 11.16
C GLY A 283 -10.45 -11.34 10.32
N ASP A 284 -11.30 -12.33 10.10
CA ASP A 284 -10.99 -13.42 9.19
C ASP A 284 -11.27 -13.01 7.73
N MET A 285 -10.97 -13.91 6.80
CA MET A 285 -11.10 -13.64 5.38
C MET A 285 -12.52 -13.30 4.91
N GLU A 286 -13.54 -13.72 5.65
CA GLU A 286 -14.93 -13.37 5.32
C GLU A 286 -15.23 -11.90 5.72
N ALA A 287 -14.68 -11.44 6.84
CA ALA A 287 -14.80 -10.04 7.25
C ALA A 287 -14.03 -9.10 6.31
N MET A 288 -12.87 -9.52 5.83
CA MET A 288 -12.05 -8.76 4.89
C MET A 288 -12.72 -8.59 3.52
N LYS A 289 -13.51 -9.57 3.10
CA LYS A 289 -14.22 -9.57 1.82
C LYS A 289 -15.11 -8.35 1.60
N ASP A 290 -15.72 -7.85 2.67
CA ASP A 290 -16.67 -6.75 2.62
C ASP A 290 -16.06 -5.38 2.97
N ASN A 291 -14.77 -5.31 3.27
CA ASN A 291 -14.11 -4.13 3.80
C ASN A 291 -12.75 -3.80 3.16
N PRO A 292 -12.66 -3.72 1.83
CA PRO A 292 -11.40 -3.35 1.20
C PRO A 292 -11.08 -1.87 1.42
N ALA A 293 -9.83 -1.56 1.77
CA ALA A 293 -9.32 -0.20 1.80
C ALA A 293 -8.92 0.30 0.39
N VAL A 294 -8.68 -0.62 -0.53
CA VAL A 294 -8.45 -0.32 -1.95
C VAL A 294 -9.69 -0.75 -2.73
N ARG A 295 -10.27 0.18 -3.48
CA ARG A 295 -11.52 -0.06 -4.21
C ARG A 295 -11.40 0.42 -5.65
N TRP A 296 -11.98 -0.37 -6.55
CA TRP A 296 -12.29 0.08 -7.90
C TRP A 296 -13.78 0.42 -7.96
N VAL A 297 -14.08 1.63 -8.36
CA VAL A 297 -15.45 2.11 -8.51
C VAL A 297 -15.68 2.53 -9.95
N PHE A 298 -16.93 2.50 -10.41
CA PHE A 298 -17.26 3.12 -11.69
C PHE A 298 -17.10 4.62 -11.56
N ASP A 299 -16.53 5.23 -12.58
CA ASP A 299 -16.44 6.67 -12.66
C ASP A 299 -17.81 7.26 -13.05
N HIS A 300 -17.85 8.57 -13.25
CA HIS A 300 -19.10 9.28 -13.49
C HIS A 300 -19.92 8.68 -14.66
N PRO A 301 -21.25 8.54 -14.52
CA PRO A 301 -22.11 7.95 -15.57
C PRO A 301 -22.01 8.63 -16.94
N GLU A 302 -21.65 9.92 -16.98
CA GLU A 302 -21.50 10.66 -18.22
C GLU A 302 -20.41 10.08 -19.13
N TYR A 303 -19.36 9.44 -18.57
CA TYR A 303 -18.35 8.77 -19.35
C TYR A 303 -18.88 7.54 -20.12
N GLU A 304 -20.00 6.99 -19.72
CA GLU A 304 -20.69 5.92 -20.46
C GLU A 304 -21.32 6.44 -21.77
N ALA A 305 -21.59 7.74 -21.89
CA ALA A 305 -22.28 8.36 -23.00
C ALA A 305 -21.38 8.62 -24.22
N THR A 306 -20.06 8.60 -24.06
CA THR A 306 -19.11 9.02 -25.10
C THR A 306 -18.67 7.91 -26.05
N GLY A 307 -19.60 7.23 -26.68
CA GLY A 307 -19.32 6.39 -27.87
C GLY A 307 -18.91 4.95 -27.61
N ILE A 308 -18.65 4.55 -26.39
CA ILE A 308 -18.32 3.17 -26.03
C ILE A 308 -19.58 2.30 -25.82
N ARG A 309 -20.76 2.86 -25.98
CA ARG A 309 -22.04 2.15 -25.87
C ARG A 309 -22.12 0.86 -26.70
N TYR A 310 -21.44 0.83 -27.82
CA TYR A 310 -21.49 -0.35 -28.72
C TYR A 310 -20.71 -1.54 -28.19
N TYR A 311 -19.71 -1.30 -27.38
CA TYR A 311 -18.84 -2.37 -26.86
C TYR A 311 -19.14 -2.74 -25.41
N GLY A 312 -20.16 -2.20 -24.80
CA GLY A 312 -20.87 -2.54 -23.57
C GLY A 312 -20.14 -3.25 -22.41
N GLN A 313 -18.86 -3.51 -22.60
CA GLN A 313 -18.06 -4.37 -21.74
C GLN A 313 -17.02 -3.60 -20.90
N TYR A 314 -16.75 -2.34 -21.24
CA TYR A 314 -15.68 -1.58 -20.65
C TYR A 314 -16.22 -0.30 -20.02
N LYS A 315 -16.38 -0.32 -18.71
CA LYS A 315 -16.77 0.87 -17.97
C LYS A 315 -15.54 1.56 -17.42
N PRO A 316 -15.43 2.90 -17.55
CA PRO A 316 -14.33 3.65 -16.96
C PRO A 316 -14.26 3.39 -15.46
N ALA A 317 -13.09 3.08 -14.98
CA ALA A 317 -12.87 2.81 -13.57
C ALA A 317 -12.08 3.92 -12.88
N ARG A 318 -12.35 4.07 -11.60
CA ARG A 318 -11.61 4.92 -10.68
C ARG A 318 -11.11 4.08 -9.53
N LEU A 319 -9.81 4.16 -9.28
CA LEU A 319 -9.21 3.60 -8.08
C LEU A 319 -9.42 4.57 -6.93
N GLU A 320 -9.83 4.07 -5.78
CA GLU A 320 -9.91 4.83 -4.54
C GLU A 320 -9.22 4.07 -3.41
N VAL A 321 -8.41 4.77 -2.62
CA VAL A 321 -7.86 4.25 -1.37
C VAL A 321 -8.48 5.01 -0.21
N CYS A 322 -9.25 4.31 0.60
CA CYS A 322 -9.96 4.88 1.72
C CYS A 322 -10.27 3.79 2.76
N PRO A 323 -10.38 4.11 4.04
CA PRO A 323 -10.90 3.17 5.00
C PRO A 323 -12.31 2.72 4.59
N PRO A 324 -12.66 1.46 4.80
CA PRO A 324 -14.01 0.98 4.50
C PRO A 324 -15.08 1.67 5.38
N ILE A 325 -14.67 2.22 6.52
CA ILE A 325 -15.50 3.01 7.45
C ILE A 325 -14.62 3.97 8.23
N GLY A 326 -15.17 5.14 8.54
CA GLY A 326 -14.56 6.14 9.38
C GLY A 326 -13.32 6.80 8.76
N PRO A 327 -12.41 7.32 9.60
CA PRO A 327 -12.19 6.93 11.00
C PRO A 327 -13.11 7.56 12.06
N ASP A 328 -13.93 8.58 11.72
CA ASP A 328 -14.66 9.39 12.71
C ASP A 328 -13.73 9.86 13.86
N TYR A 329 -12.55 10.31 13.49
CA TYR A 329 -11.48 10.65 14.41
C TYR A 329 -11.51 12.12 14.79
N GLU A 330 -11.56 12.41 16.10
CA GLU A 330 -11.47 13.77 16.62
C GLU A 330 -10.01 14.25 16.60
N ILE A 331 -9.75 15.32 15.84
CA ILE A 331 -8.46 15.98 15.77
C ILE A 331 -8.54 17.24 16.62
N THR A 332 -7.98 17.19 17.84
CA THR A 332 -7.95 18.33 18.74
C THR A 332 -6.90 19.37 18.29
N PRO A 333 -6.97 20.62 18.78
CA PRO A 333 -5.99 21.65 18.47
C PRO A 333 -4.55 21.19 18.71
N GLY A 334 -3.69 21.38 17.71
CA GLY A 334 -2.29 20.98 17.72
C GLY A 334 -2.03 19.51 17.37
N MET A 335 -3.07 18.70 17.15
CA MET A 335 -2.91 17.31 16.73
C MET A 335 -2.83 17.17 15.21
N THR A 336 -2.12 16.12 14.79
CA THR A 336 -2.02 15.69 13.39
C THR A 336 -2.54 14.26 13.25
N PHE A 337 -3.51 14.08 12.36
CA PHE A 337 -3.93 12.77 11.89
C PHE A 337 -3.07 12.34 10.70
N ARG A 338 -2.70 11.06 10.65
CA ARG A 338 -2.02 10.44 9.50
C ARG A 338 -2.86 9.32 8.93
N SER A 339 -3.05 9.31 7.61
CA SER A 339 -3.73 8.22 6.92
C SER A 339 -2.87 6.96 6.86
N CYS A 340 -3.50 5.84 6.51
CA CYS A 340 -2.75 4.72 5.95
C CYS A 340 -2.00 5.17 4.68
N THR A 341 -0.91 4.46 4.37
CA THR A 341 -0.12 4.68 3.17
C THR A 341 -0.67 3.80 2.05
N ALA A 342 -0.91 4.38 0.88
CA ALA A 342 -1.13 3.64 -0.35
C ALA A 342 0.22 3.40 -1.02
N PHE A 343 0.48 2.17 -1.44
CA PHE A 343 1.65 1.79 -2.24
C PHE A 343 1.17 1.37 -3.61
N GLU A 344 1.77 1.92 -4.62
CA GLU A 344 1.43 1.73 -6.02
C GLU A 344 2.66 1.21 -6.75
N MET A 345 2.52 0.11 -7.47
CA MET A 345 3.58 -0.43 -8.32
C MET A 345 3.04 -0.64 -9.73
N LEU A 346 3.68 -0.02 -10.71
CA LEU A 346 3.39 -0.28 -12.11
C LEU A 346 4.07 -1.58 -12.56
N ARG A 347 3.32 -2.38 -13.30
CA ARG A 347 3.80 -3.63 -13.88
C ARG A 347 4.22 -3.41 -15.32
N ASP A 348 5.28 -4.07 -15.73
CA ASP A 348 5.84 -3.98 -17.09
C ASP A 348 5.40 -5.15 -18.00
N ALA A 349 4.73 -6.14 -17.44
CA ALA A 349 4.31 -7.32 -18.19
C ALA A 349 3.01 -7.92 -17.65
N THR A 350 2.33 -8.65 -18.50
CA THR A 350 1.16 -9.47 -18.16
C THR A 350 1.51 -10.90 -17.78
N ASP A 351 2.78 -11.28 -17.90
CA ASP A 351 3.29 -12.59 -17.53
C ASP A 351 3.21 -12.83 -16.02
N ASN A 352 2.68 -13.98 -15.61
CA ASN A 352 2.42 -14.28 -14.20
C ASN A 352 3.69 -14.45 -13.38
N GLU A 353 4.76 -15.03 -13.95
CA GLU A 353 6.02 -15.22 -13.23
C GLU A 353 6.69 -13.88 -13.00
N ARG A 354 6.76 -13.05 -14.03
CA ARG A 354 7.33 -11.71 -13.92
C ARG A 354 6.58 -10.84 -12.92
N ARG A 355 5.26 -10.91 -12.93
CA ARG A 355 4.40 -10.24 -11.94
C ARG A 355 4.70 -10.72 -10.52
N GLY A 356 4.82 -12.02 -10.33
CA GLY A 356 5.17 -12.62 -9.04
C GLY A 356 6.54 -12.17 -8.55
N LEU A 357 7.54 -12.10 -9.43
CA LEU A 357 8.88 -11.59 -9.11
C LEU A 357 8.83 -10.09 -8.74
N ALA A 358 8.06 -9.29 -9.47
CA ALA A 358 7.86 -7.88 -9.16
C ALA A 358 7.23 -7.67 -7.78
N GLU A 359 6.20 -8.46 -7.44
CA GLU A 359 5.58 -8.44 -6.10
C GLU A 359 6.55 -8.89 -5.00
N CYS A 360 7.36 -9.92 -5.25
CA CYS A 360 8.43 -10.30 -4.31
C CYS A 360 9.43 -9.15 -4.10
N ARG A 361 9.81 -8.44 -5.16
CA ARG A 361 10.67 -7.26 -5.06
C ARG A 361 10.01 -6.14 -4.26
N PHE A 362 8.73 -5.89 -4.52
CA PHE A 362 7.92 -4.93 -3.76
C PHE A 362 7.99 -5.22 -2.26
N TRP A 363 7.68 -6.44 -1.83
CA TRP A 363 7.67 -6.80 -0.41
C TRP A 363 9.05 -6.71 0.23
N ARG A 364 10.11 -7.07 -0.50
CA ARG A 364 11.48 -6.92 -0.01
C ARG A 364 11.87 -5.48 0.26
N MET A 365 11.36 -4.55 -0.54
CA MET A 365 11.65 -3.13 -0.40
C MET A 365 10.75 -2.44 0.62
N MET A 366 9.44 -2.69 0.56
CA MET A 366 8.45 -1.98 1.37
C MET A 366 8.21 -2.62 2.74
N ALA A 367 8.53 -3.90 2.89
CA ALA A 367 8.37 -4.68 4.10
C ALA A 367 9.54 -5.65 4.32
N PRO A 368 10.78 -5.15 4.44
CA PRO A 368 11.97 -6.00 4.47
C PRO A 368 12.00 -7.01 5.62
N TRP A 369 11.29 -6.74 6.71
CA TRP A 369 11.12 -7.70 7.82
C TRP A 369 10.42 -8.98 7.43
N THR A 370 9.69 -9.02 6.31
CA THR A 370 9.06 -10.26 5.80
C THR A 370 10.07 -11.30 5.34
N GLN A 371 11.33 -10.92 5.16
CA GLN A 371 12.42 -11.84 4.82
C GLN A 371 13.08 -12.45 6.06
N GLU A 372 12.78 -11.94 7.23
CA GLU A 372 13.27 -12.48 8.50
C GLU A 372 12.36 -13.60 9.03
N ASN A 373 11.83 -14.44 8.15
CA ASN A 373 11.03 -15.58 8.53
C ASN A 373 11.93 -16.72 9.00
N PRO A 374 11.96 -17.02 10.30
CA PRO A 374 12.74 -18.15 10.80
C PRO A 374 12.11 -19.48 10.39
N ILE A 375 12.91 -20.52 10.24
CA ILE A 375 12.43 -21.90 10.22
C ILE A 375 12.08 -22.25 11.66
N PHE A 376 10.82 -22.62 11.92
CA PHE A 376 10.35 -22.78 13.28
C PHE A 376 9.54 -24.06 13.52
N MET A 377 9.54 -24.49 14.76
CA MET A 377 8.74 -25.59 15.27
C MET A 377 7.61 -25.06 16.17
N HIS A 378 6.41 -25.57 15.98
CA HIS A 378 5.29 -25.35 16.90
C HIS A 378 5.31 -26.36 18.03
N VAL A 379 5.24 -25.90 19.28
CA VAL A 379 5.09 -26.75 20.46
C VAL A 379 3.69 -26.60 21.05
N ARG A 380 3.07 -27.73 21.37
CA ARG A 380 1.67 -27.79 21.85
C ARG A 380 1.54 -27.77 23.38
N ARG A 381 2.63 -27.66 24.09
CA ARG A 381 2.67 -27.54 25.56
C ARG A 381 3.67 -26.44 25.91
N SER A 382 3.30 -25.59 26.84
CA SER A 382 4.14 -24.43 27.28
C SER A 382 4.80 -24.67 28.64
N ASP A 383 4.75 -25.92 29.15
CA ASP A 383 5.53 -26.31 30.35
C ASP A 383 7.03 -26.29 30.04
N GLU A 384 7.84 -26.06 31.06
CA GLU A 384 9.28 -25.85 30.93
C GLU A 384 10.00 -27.05 30.28
N ALA A 385 9.61 -28.29 30.62
CA ALA A 385 10.23 -29.51 30.11
C ALA A 385 9.94 -29.68 28.61
N SER A 386 8.68 -29.51 28.18
CA SER A 386 8.27 -29.63 26.78
C SER A 386 8.92 -28.59 25.89
N VAL A 387 9.01 -27.33 26.35
CA VAL A 387 9.64 -26.24 25.59
C VAL A 387 11.15 -26.46 25.48
N LYS A 388 11.85 -26.86 26.56
CA LYS A 388 13.28 -27.19 26.49
C LYS A 388 13.59 -28.32 25.54
N ALA A 389 12.79 -29.38 25.55
CA ALA A 389 12.95 -30.49 24.60
C ALA A 389 12.77 -30.02 23.14
N ALA A 390 11.81 -29.16 22.86
CA ALA A 390 11.61 -28.62 21.54
C ALA A 390 12.78 -27.70 21.12
N ILE A 391 13.33 -26.90 22.03
CA ILE A 391 14.52 -26.06 21.78
C ILE A 391 15.72 -26.92 21.40
N ASP A 392 15.96 -28.04 22.16
CA ASP A 392 17.07 -28.94 21.87
C ASP A 392 16.89 -29.63 20.50
N GLN A 393 15.68 -30.05 20.16
CA GLN A 393 15.37 -30.63 18.86
C GLN A 393 15.59 -29.61 17.73
N CYS A 394 15.12 -28.36 17.90
CA CYS A 394 15.34 -27.29 16.92
C CYS A 394 16.81 -27.01 16.70
N ALA A 395 17.60 -26.92 17.79
CA ALA A 395 19.04 -26.70 17.71
C ALA A 395 19.76 -27.82 16.99
N ALA A 396 19.33 -29.09 17.24
CA ALA A 396 19.94 -30.26 16.61
C ALA A 396 19.69 -30.34 15.09
N VAL A 397 18.58 -29.81 14.59
CA VAL A 397 18.19 -29.94 13.17
C VAL A 397 18.34 -28.60 12.41
N GLY A 398 18.86 -27.55 13.04
CA GLY A 398 19.09 -26.27 12.40
C GLY A 398 17.84 -25.38 12.23
N PHE A 399 16.82 -25.59 13.04
CA PHE A 399 15.71 -24.63 13.13
C PHE A 399 16.15 -23.41 13.92
N GLU A 400 15.42 -22.30 13.72
CA GLU A 400 15.81 -20.99 14.25
C GLU A 400 14.89 -20.51 15.38
N MET A 401 13.68 -21.10 15.50
CA MET A 401 12.68 -20.63 16.46
C MET A 401 11.79 -21.77 16.94
N VAL A 402 11.35 -21.67 18.20
CA VAL A 402 10.24 -22.44 18.77
C VAL A 402 9.07 -21.53 19.06
N ILE A 403 7.88 -21.88 18.58
CA ILE A 403 6.64 -21.13 18.83
C ILE A 403 5.70 -21.95 19.70
N MET A 404 5.33 -21.42 20.86
CA MET A 404 4.26 -21.96 21.70
C MET A 404 2.91 -21.65 21.05
N THR A 405 2.24 -22.69 20.52
CA THR A 405 1.04 -22.53 19.69
C THR A 405 -0.19 -22.19 20.51
N PHE A 406 -1.25 -21.80 19.82
CA PHE A 406 -2.56 -21.63 20.41
C PHE A 406 -3.02 -22.93 21.10
N GLY A 407 -3.50 -22.79 22.33
CA GLY A 407 -3.91 -23.94 23.15
C GLY A 407 -2.76 -24.69 23.85
N SER A 408 -1.51 -24.21 23.75
CA SER A 408 -0.37 -24.79 24.47
C SER A 408 -0.36 -24.47 25.97
N GLY A 409 -1.17 -23.50 26.42
CA GLY A 409 -1.11 -22.93 27.75
C GLY A 409 -0.26 -21.66 27.83
N PHE A 410 0.40 -21.25 26.72
CA PHE A 410 1.09 -19.97 26.67
C PHE A 410 0.11 -18.80 26.81
N ASN A 411 0.42 -17.86 27.70
CA ASN A 411 -0.38 -16.67 27.93
C ASN A 411 0.48 -15.44 28.16
N ILE A 412 0.62 -14.61 27.11
CA ILE A 412 1.40 -13.38 27.15
C ILE A 412 0.85 -12.33 28.13
N GLU A 413 -0.38 -12.48 28.58
CA GLU A 413 -1.03 -11.60 29.55
C GLU A 413 -0.84 -12.06 31.00
N ASN A 414 -0.23 -13.19 31.22
CA ASN A 414 0.07 -13.70 32.56
C ASN A 414 1.33 -13.03 33.11
N ASN A 415 1.15 -12.08 34.01
CA ASN A 415 2.23 -11.35 34.66
C ASN A 415 2.53 -11.89 36.08
N SER A 416 2.12 -13.14 36.40
CA SER A 416 2.51 -13.70 37.70
C SER A 416 4.03 -13.84 37.77
N PRO A 417 4.64 -13.61 38.96
CA PRO A 417 6.09 -13.70 39.11
C PRO A 417 6.65 -15.07 38.70
N GLU A 418 5.95 -16.13 39.03
CA GLU A 418 6.35 -17.51 38.75
C GLU A 418 6.36 -17.78 37.24
N TYR A 419 5.32 -17.32 36.52
CA TYR A 419 5.23 -17.48 35.08
C TYR A 419 6.29 -16.66 34.36
N MET A 420 6.48 -15.43 34.77
CA MET A 420 7.49 -14.55 34.19
C MET A 420 8.90 -15.09 34.40
N GLU A 421 9.20 -15.65 35.57
CA GLU A 421 10.49 -16.23 35.87
C GLU A 421 10.72 -17.52 35.05
N MET A 422 9.69 -18.35 34.88
CA MET A 422 9.76 -19.51 33.98
C MET A 422 10.06 -19.07 32.53
N MET A 423 9.37 -18.03 32.02
CA MET A 423 9.61 -17.51 30.67
C MET A 423 11.02 -16.95 30.50
N LYS A 424 11.57 -16.26 31.50
CA LYS A 424 12.96 -15.80 31.48
C LYS A 424 13.94 -16.97 31.38
N ARG A 425 13.75 -18.01 32.21
CA ARG A 425 14.63 -19.20 32.15
C ARG A 425 14.55 -19.90 30.78
N LEU A 426 13.34 -20.04 30.24
CA LEU A 426 13.13 -20.63 28.90
C LEU A 426 13.80 -19.80 27.81
N ASN A 427 13.66 -18.47 27.89
CA ASN A 427 14.27 -17.58 26.90
C ASN A 427 15.81 -17.62 26.99
N ALA A 428 16.36 -17.57 28.20
CA ALA A 428 17.81 -17.68 28.39
C ALA A 428 18.34 -19.03 27.86
N TYR A 429 17.61 -20.13 28.10
CA TYR A 429 17.93 -21.45 27.56
C TYR A 429 17.89 -21.46 26.04
N ALA A 430 16.83 -20.94 25.42
CA ALA A 430 16.70 -20.86 23.96
C ALA A 430 17.85 -20.06 23.36
N HIS A 431 18.14 -18.89 23.89
CA HIS A 431 19.25 -18.03 23.42
C HIS A 431 20.62 -18.73 23.56
N SER A 432 20.84 -19.52 24.63
CA SER A 432 22.08 -20.28 24.78
C SER A 432 22.29 -21.33 23.68
N LYS A 433 21.21 -21.73 23.00
CA LYS A 433 21.20 -22.66 21.88
C LYS A 433 21.08 -21.96 20.51
N GLY A 434 21.04 -20.63 20.48
CA GLY A 434 20.82 -19.86 19.26
C GLY A 434 19.38 -19.90 18.72
N ILE A 435 18.42 -20.30 19.57
CA ILE A 435 17.00 -20.45 19.18
C ILE A 435 16.18 -19.26 19.70
N ALA A 436 15.36 -18.66 18.85
CA ALA A 436 14.37 -17.68 19.26
C ALA A 436 13.12 -18.35 19.86
N LEU A 437 12.49 -17.68 20.83
CA LEU A 437 11.26 -18.16 21.44
C LEU A 437 10.09 -17.24 21.06
N GLY A 438 9.00 -17.83 20.57
CA GLY A 438 7.78 -17.15 20.19
C GLY A 438 6.54 -17.77 20.81
N GLY A 439 5.42 -17.07 20.71
CA GLY A 439 4.15 -17.56 21.22
C GLY A 439 2.95 -16.91 20.54
N TYR A 440 1.82 -17.60 20.61
CA TYR A 440 0.55 -17.12 20.07
C TYR A 440 -0.19 -16.24 21.08
N SER A 441 -0.68 -15.12 20.62
CA SER A 441 -1.67 -14.34 21.33
C SER A 441 -2.88 -14.09 20.44
N LEU A 442 -4.07 -14.30 20.99
CA LEU A 442 -5.32 -14.07 20.27
C LEU A 442 -5.79 -12.65 20.53
N LEU A 443 -5.68 -11.78 19.52
CA LEU A 443 -6.15 -10.39 19.60
C LEU A 443 -7.64 -10.24 19.33
N ALA A 444 -8.20 -11.09 18.50
CA ALA A 444 -9.60 -11.04 18.12
C ALA A 444 -10.41 -12.18 18.78
N SER A 445 -11.72 -12.01 18.92
CA SER A 445 -12.63 -13.08 19.35
C SER A 445 -12.29 -13.66 20.73
N ARG A 446 -12.16 -12.85 21.75
CA ARG A 446 -11.71 -13.29 23.09
C ARG A 446 -12.77 -13.25 24.16
N GLY A 447 -14.02 -12.94 23.81
CA GLY A 447 -15.05 -12.73 24.82
C GLY A 447 -14.87 -11.42 25.58
N ALA A 448 -14.50 -10.34 24.88
CA ALA A 448 -14.38 -9.00 25.47
C ALA A 448 -15.68 -8.56 26.18
N LYS A 449 -15.53 -7.70 27.18
CA LYS A 449 -16.69 -7.03 27.79
C LYS A 449 -17.41 -6.19 26.74
N THR A 450 -18.67 -5.86 26.98
CA THR A 450 -19.47 -5.12 25.99
C THR A 450 -18.91 -3.74 25.70
N GLU A 451 -18.45 -3.05 26.73
CA GLU A 451 -17.84 -1.73 26.65
C GLU A 451 -16.52 -1.69 25.90
N ASP A 452 -15.79 -2.81 25.87
CA ASP A 452 -14.51 -2.96 25.19
C ASP A 452 -14.63 -3.66 23.83
N ALA A 453 -15.83 -4.03 23.40
CA ALA A 453 -16.03 -4.80 22.19
C ALA A 453 -15.99 -3.93 20.92
N ALA A 454 -15.39 -4.47 19.87
CA ALA A 454 -15.51 -3.89 18.54
C ALA A 454 -16.98 -3.93 18.06
N ILE A 455 -17.39 -2.85 17.41
CA ILE A 455 -18.77 -2.70 16.93
C ILE A 455 -18.88 -3.15 15.47
N SER A 456 -19.85 -4.01 15.21
CA SER A 456 -20.17 -4.42 13.84
C SER A 456 -20.73 -3.25 13.03
N ARG A 457 -20.21 -3.04 11.85
CA ARG A 457 -20.73 -2.04 10.91
C ARG A 457 -22.17 -2.31 10.47
N LYS A 458 -22.54 -3.60 10.37
CA LYS A 458 -23.85 -4.00 9.88
C LYS A 458 -24.94 -3.76 10.91
N THR A 459 -24.63 -3.97 12.19
CA THR A 459 -25.65 -4.00 13.25
C THR A 459 -25.55 -2.83 14.22
N GLY A 460 -24.45 -2.10 14.25
CA GLY A 460 -24.16 -1.08 15.27
C GLY A 460 -24.01 -1.65 16.70
N LYS A 461 -23.86 -2.97 16.83
CA LYS A 461 -23.74 -3.70 18.10
C LYS A 461 -22.39 -4.41 18.19
N PRO A 462 -21.98 -4.88 19.38
CA PRO A 462 -20.78 -5.67 19.51
C PRO A 462 -20.74 -6.84 18.53
N ALA A 463 -19.65 -6.96 17.79
CA ALA A 463 -19.43 -8.05 16.83
C ALA A 463 -19.39 -9.39 17.56
N THR A 464 -20.27 -10.31 17.20
CA THR A 464 -20.43 -11.61 17.88
C THR A 464 -20.44 -12.80 16.93
N THR A 465 -20.54 -12.56 15.64
CA THR A 465 -20.59 -13.62 14.63
C THR A 465 -19.24 -13.80 13.93
N ARG A 466 -19.03 -14.98 13.36
CA ARG A 466 -17.84 -15.28 12.57
C ARG A 466 -17.73 -14.37 11.34
N GLU A 467 -18.85 -14.04 10.73
CA GLU A 467 -18.94 -13.11 9.59
C GLU A 467 -18.51 -11.68 9.94
N GLU A 468 -18.62 -11.33 11.22
CA GLU A 468 -18.18 -10.05 11.77
C GLU A 468 -16.74 -10.13 12.35
N GLY A 469 -16.01 -11.23 12.11
CA GLY A 469 -14.66 -11.43 12.62
C GLY A 469 -14.58 -11.98 14.05
N SER A 470 -15.72 -12.38 14.66
CA SER A 470 -15.79 -12.87 16.05
C SER A 470 -15.95 -14.39 16.10
N ARG A 471 -14.83 -15.10 16.07
CA ARG A 471 -14.83 -16.56 16.02
C ARG A 471 -15.03 -17.23 17.39
N PHE A 472 -14.51 -16.64 18.47
CA PHE A 472 -14.49 -17.19 19.83
C PHE A 472 -15.12 -16.25 20.86
N GLY A 473 -16.13 -15.49 20.46
CA GLY A 473 -16.78 -14.49 21.27
C GLY A 473 -16.54 -13.06 20.78
N LYS A 474 -16.91 -12.07 21.57
CA LYS A 474 -16.77 -10.66 21.20
C LYS A 474 -15.32 -10.30 20.96
N SER A 475 -15.02 -9.66 19.82
CA SER A 475 -13.69 -9.14 19.55
C SER A 475 -13.47 -7.85 20.35
N PRO A 476 -12.33 -7.71 21.05
CA PRO A 476 -12.00 -6.45 21.71
C PRO A 476 -11.64 -5.36 20.70
N CYS A 477 -12.00 -4.13 21.02
CA CYS A 477 -11.56 -2.94 20.31
C CYS A 477 -10.19 -2.51 20.83
N LEU A 478 -9.19 -2.43 19.96
CA LEU A 478 -7.84 -2.00 20.36
C LEU A 478 -7.77 -0.53 20.79
N ALA A 479 -8.75 0.28 20.43
CA ALA A 479 -8.87 1.67 20.88
C ALA A 479 -9.63 1.82 22.21
N SER A 480 -10.06 0.73 22.83
CA SER A 480 -10.67 0.73 24.17
C SER A 480 -9.64 0.58 25.27
N SER A 481 -10.08 0.72 26.52
CA SER A 481 -9.26 0.51 27.72
C SER A 481 -8.64 -0.90 27.77
N TRP A 482 -9.29 -1.88 27.14
CA TRP A 482 -8.73 -3.20 26.97
C TRP A 482 -7.44 -3.17 26.13
N GLY A 483 -7.42 -2.39 25.05
CA GLY A 483 -6.24 -2.25 24.20
C GLY A 483 -5.06 -1.69 24.97
N ASP A 484 -5.25 -0.63 25.74
CA ASP A 484 -4.21 -0.03 26.60
C ASP A 484 -3.65 -1.06 27.60
N THR A 485 -4.56 -1.78 28.26
CA THR A 485 -4.18 -2.83 29.21
C THR A 485 -3.40 -3.95 28.54
N TYR A 486 -3.87 -4.42 27.40
CA TYR A 486 -3.23 -5.50 26.63
C TYR A 486 -1.83 -5.11 26.16
N PHE A 487 -1.69 -3.94 25.54
CA PHE A 487 -0.38 -3.46 25.07
C PHE A 487 0.57 -3.16 26.23
N GLY A 488 0.06 -2.71 27.38
CA GLY A 488 0.85 -2.58 28.60
C GLY A 488 1.47 -3.91 29.04
N LYS A 489 0.65 -4.96 29.11
CA LYS A 489 1.10 -6.32 29.44
C LYS A 489 2.08 -6.89 28.41
N LEU A 490 1.76 -6.69 27.13
CA LEU A 490 2.62 -7.13 26.02
C LEU A 490 4.01 -6.48 26.10
N ARG A 491 4.09 -5.17 26.33
CA ARG A 491 5.35 -4.44 26.50
C ARG A 491 6.15 -4.98 27.69
N SER A 492 5.48 -5.18 28.82
CA SER A 492 6.12 -5.73 30.04
C SER A 492 6.69 -7.12 29.78
N PHE A 493 5.93 -8.00 29.12
CA PHE A 493 6.35 -9.33 28.78
C PHE A 493 7.54 -9.34 27.82
N LEU A 494 7.44 -8.60 26.72
CA LEU A 494 8.50 -8.57 25.70
C LEU A 494 9.77 -7.89 26.23
N SER A 495 9.67 -6.84 27.05
CA SER A 495 10.85 -6.20 27.63
C SER A 495 11.63 -7.14 28.53
N LEU A 496 10.97 -8.04 29.25
CA LEU A 496 11.61 -9.04 30.10
C LEU A 496 12.31 -10.15 29.30
N ILE A 497 11.77 -10.50 28.14
CA ILE A 497 12.39 -11.45 27.22
C ILE A 497 13.59 -10.81 26.51
N HIS A 498 13.51 -9.53 26.13
CA HIS A 498 14.59 -8.82 25.42
C HIS A 498 15.71 -8.28 26.31
N ILE A 499 15.51 -8.13 27.62
CA ILE A 499 16.57 -7.67 28.57
C ILE A 499 17.73 -8.67 28.67
N SER A 500 17.56 -9.91 28.19
CA SER A 500 18.64 -10.88 28.13
C SER A 500 19.53 -10.80 26.88
N GLU A 501 19.37 -9.81 26.02
CA GLU A 501 20.34 -9.57 24.94
C GLU A 501 21.59 -8.84 25.52
N PRO A 502 22.76 -9.53 25.66
CA PRO A 502 23.93 -8.95 26.29
C PRO A 502 24.70 -7.95 25.41
N THR A 503 24.22 -7.57 24.26
CA THR A 503 25.12 -7.03 23.23
C THR A 503 24.82 -5.65 22.68
N ARG A 504 23.87 -4.89 23.21
CA ARG A 504 23.60 -3.57 22.65
C ARG A 504 24.16 -2.37 23.41
N ARG A 505 25.19 -2.59 24.21
CA ARG A 505 26.11 -1.53 24.61
C ARG A 505 27.40 -1.61 23.80
N ARG A 506 27.29 -1.59 22.48
CA ARG A 506 28.43 -1.29 21.63
C ARG A 506 28.06 -0.11 20.76
N GLY A 507 28.66 0.98 21.04
CA GLY A 507 28.71 2.12 20.16
C GLY A 507 28.23 3.40 20.77
N ILE A 508 28.91 3.81 21.79
CA ILE A 508 29.26 5.20 22.00
C ILE A 508 30.75 5.19 22.26
N SER A 509 31.50 5.36 21.24
CA SER A 509 32.84 5.92 21.23
C SER A 509 33.06 6.59 19.88
#